data_1aca392f8c5186b4babb70e34f518d22
#
_entry.id   1aca392f8c5186b4babb70e34f518d22
#
_cell.length_a   1.000
_cell.length_b   1.000
_cell.length_c   1.000
_cell.angle_alpha   90.00
_cell.angle_beta   90.00
_cell.angle_gamma   90.00
#
_symmetry.space_group_name_H-M   'P 1'
#
loop_
_entity.id
_entity.type
_entity.pdbx_description
1 polymer ?
#
loop_
_entity_poly.entity_id
_entity_poly.type
_entity_poly.pdbx_seq_one_letter_code
_entity_poly.pdbx_strand_id
1 'polypeptide(L)'
;MKRVGEWLALRLDEITRSGDPQASKPHNKQFLAACLLIFVLALGVRLLTWHDLRLDVWKVQTYVTSDYKYSAYLLARRDFKGFLYDINRMGHPPGYPVVLAGIFKVGGDSDDAIQLVQVVCDSLAAVVVFLIVFELLPFGVAVLAGLLTALSPQFSYHSVLLLPDSLAVLPILLSVFLIVRGFKRPRFLTFVLGGALIGVSCWLRANALLLAPFLALCLAFLAQRGFRLRVASAFLAGALAVIVPVTIKNWVVFGHFVPLSLGAGQTLLEGIADYDTQKQLGIPQTDLGIMRQEAEWYQRPEYALLLFGPDGIKRERLRLARGFAVIRSRPLWFLGVMGRRALASLKLDRIPLVAAEAPVTQRLETADNLTPVWTRTPNQVLEEGSVASGNAVVELVDENRMLRIVGDETKYGSQIASPPIAVKPDRDYVFRIPLKLEEGRALLKVTGGDPNVTQQQALAASVIDVAEGVAPSAQALKRVELPFVSGNQKKVRLVLANNASAPLRPVARMGTIELYELGPSTYQWTRVPRLMIRNLQRFFLTAWMLPLTIFGIVILLRVKRRHTVFLLLSVPLYYLLVQSALHTERRYVIAIHYFFTMFAAVFLWMLVGLVRQAFWRSTREPANN
;
A
#
# COMPACT_ATOMS: atom_id res chain seq x y z
N MET A 1 2.20 -44.05 3.01
CA MET A 1 3.40 -43.32 2.56
C MET A 1 3.70 -43.52 1.06
N LYS A 2 3.74 -44.73 0.51
CA LYS A 2 4.08 -45.03 -0.91
C LYS A 2 3.21 -44.26 -1.94
N ARG A 3 1.87 -44.26 -1.77
CA ARG A 3 0.94 -43.54 -2.65
C ARG A 3 1.00 -42.02 -2.56
N VAL A 4 1.41 -41.44 -1.40
CA VAL A 4 1.67 -39.99 -1.27
C VAL A 4 2.91 -39.62 -2.09
N GLY A 5 3.92 -40.49 -2.09
CA GLY A 5 5.09 -40.30 -2.95
C GLY A 5 4.76 -40.40 -4.43
N GLU A 6 3.92 -41.36 -4.82
CA GLU A 6 3.45 -41.51 -6.22
C GLU A 6 2.63 -40.28 -6.69
N TRP A 7 1.73 -39.77 -5.84
CA TRP A 7 0.94 -38.58 -6.15
C TRP A 7 1.81 -37.32 -6.20
N LEU A 8 2.74 -37.15 -5.25
CA LEU A 8 3.74 -36.07 -5.31
C LEU A 8 4.52 -36.13 -6.62
N ALA A 9 4.93 -37.33 -7.05
CA ALA A 9 5.61 -37.53 -8.31
C ALA A 9 4.74 -37.13 -9.51
N LEU A 10 3.45 -37.49 -9.52
CA LEU A 10 2.50 -37.07 -10.57
C LEU A 10 2.32 -35.56 -10.64
N ARG A 11 2.18 -34.86 -9.50
CA ARG A 11 2.06 -33.41 -9.47
C ARG A 11 3.35 -32.69 -9.84
N LEU A 12 4.47 -33.22 -9.40
CA LEU A 12 5.78 -32.74 -9.84
C LEU A 12 5.97 -32.93 -11.35
N ASP A 13 5.50 -34.07 -11.90
CA ASP A 13 5.51 -34.35 -13.34
C ASP A 13 4.58 -33.39 -14.11
N GLU A 14 3.38 -33.09 -13.60
CA GLU A 14 2.48 -32.08 -14.16
C GLU A 14 3.15 -30.70 -14.24
N ILE A 15 3.83 -30.28 -13.16
CA ILE A 15 4.61 -29.02 -13.17
C ILE A 15 5.79 -29.13 -14.14
N THR A 16 6.41 -30.30 -14.25
CA THR A 16 7.55 -30.52 -15.15
C THR A 16 7.14 -30.46 -16.61
N ARG A 17 5.99 -31.01 -16.98
CA ARG A 17 5.45 -31.03 -18.35
C ARG A 17 4.69 -29.76 -18.72
N SER A 18 4.29 -28.92 -17.74
CA SER A 18 3.60 -27.68 -18.00
C SER A 18 4.47 -26.75 -18.85
N GLY A 19 3.90 -26.28 -19.96
CA GLY A 19 4.63 -25.51 -20.98
C GLY A 19 4.97 -26.33 -22.23
N ASP A 20 4.72 -27.64 -22.24
CA ASP A 20 4.71 -28.42 -23.43
C ASP A 20 3.46 -28.05 -24.28
N PRO A 21 3.61 -27.78 -25.59
CA PRO A 21 2.47 -27.50 -26.49
C PRO A 21 1.43 -28.60 -26.53
N GLN A 22 1.80 -29.85 -26.16
CA GLN A 22 0.92 -31.04 -26.15
C GLN A 22 0.19 -31.26 -24.81
N ALA A 23 0.54 -30.52 -23.71
CA ALA A 23 -0.20 -30.59 -22.46
C ALA A 23 -1.65 -30.08 -22.67
N SER A 24 -2.63 -30.77 -22.08
CA SER A 24 -4.06 -30.45 -22.24
C SER A 24 -4.34 -28.99 -21.81
N LYS A 25 -4.51 -28.12 -22.81
CA LYS A 25 -4.92 -26.74 -22.55
C LYS A 25 -6.36 -26.74 -22.08
N PRO A 26 -6.71 -25.88 -21.10
CA PRO A 26 -8.10 -25.72 -20.70
C PRO A 26 -8.93 -25.27 -21.90
N HIS A 27 -10.19 -25.67 -21.90
CA HIS A 27 -11.14 -25.20 -22.91
C HIS A 27 -11.17 -23.67 -22.91
N ASN A 28 -11.31 -23.03 -24.08
CA ASN A 28 -11.35 -21.55 -24.17
C ASN A 28 -12.35 -20.91 -23.21
N LYS A 29 -13.50 -21.60 -22.96
CA LYS A 29 -14.51 -21.16 -21.99
C LYS A 29 -13.98 -21.14 -20.55
N GLN A 30 -13.21 -22.16 -20.14
CA GLN A 30 -12.62 -22.22 -18.79
C GLN A 30 -11.55 -21.16 -18.60
N PHE A 31 -10.73 -20.92 -19.61
CA PHE A 31 -9.73 -19.85 -19.59
C PHE A 31 -10.37 -18.47 -19.44
N LEU A 32 -11.37 -18.16 -20.27
CA LEU A 32 -12.07 -16.88 -20.20
C LEU A 32 -12.83 -16.72 -18.87
N ALA A 33 -13.48 -17.77 -18.38
CA ALA A 33 -14.14 -17.77 -17.08
C ALA A 33 -13.17 -17.50 -15.93
N ALA A 34 -11.96 -18.07 -15.97
CA ALA A 34 -10.93 -17.79 -14.96
C ALA A 34 -10.46 -16.33 -15.01
N CYS A 35 -10.20 -15.78 -16.19
CA CYS A 35 -9.85 -14.37 -16.34
C CYS A 35 -10.94 -13.45 -15.77
N LEU A 36 -12.20 -13.72 -16.12
CA LEU A 36 -13.35 -12.93 -15.66
C LEU A 36 -13.54 -13.05 -14.14
N LEU A 37 -13.47 -14.28 -13.60
CA LEU A 37 -13.58 -14.53 -12.15
C LEU A 37 -12.49 -13.76 -11.38
N ILE A 38 -11.23 -13.86 -11.81
CA ILE A 38 -10.12 -13.17 -11.15
C ILE A 38 -10.31 -11.66 -11.23
N PHE A 39 -10.70 -11.14 -12.40
CA PHE A 39 -10.95 -9.70 -12.56
C PHE A 39 -12.08 -9.21 -11.67
N VAL A 40 -13.24 -9.88 -11.69
CA VAL A 40 -14.43 -9.48 -10.91
C VAL A 40 -14.15 -9.58 -9.40
N LEU A 41 -13.46 -10.64 -8.96
CA LEU A 41 -13.06 -10.77 -7.56
C LEU A 41 -12.06 -9.68 -7.15
N ALA A 42 -11.04 -9.44 -7.97
CA ALA A 42 -10.06 -8.38 -7.72
C ALA A 42 -10.73 -7.01 -7.66
N LEU A 43 -11.60 -6.70 -8.61
CA LEU A 43 -12.35 -5.46 -8.65
C LEU A 43 -13.26 -5.33 -7.42
N GLY A 44 -14.00 -6.38 -7.07
CA GLY A 44 -14.87 -6.39 -5.90
C GLY A 44 -14.14 -6.12 -4.60
N VAL A 45 -12.99 -6.79 -4.36
CA VAL A 45 -12.15 -6.56 -3.17
C VAL A 45 -11.65 -5.11 -3.11
N ARG A 46 -11.19 -4.56 -4.24
CA ARG A 46 -10.67 -3.20 -4.32
C ARG A 46 -11.76 -2.15 -4.18
N LEU A 47 -12.95 -2.39 -4.72
CA LEU A 47 -14.10 -1.51 -4.53
C LEU A 47 -14.57 -1.49 -3.07
N LEU A 48 -14.54 -2.63 -2.37
CA LEU A 48 -14.81 -2.66 -0.93
C LEU A 48 -13.75 -1.85 -0.16
N THR A 49 -12.47 -2.02 -0.48
CA THR A 49 -11.38 -1.24 0.13
C THR A 49 -11.50 0.25 -0.19
N TRP A 50 -11.83 0.61 -1.43
CA TRP A 50 -12.09 2.00 -1.83
C TRP A 50 -13.23 2.62 -1.02
N HIS A 51 -14.33 1.88 -0.87
CA HIS A 51 -15.49 2.33 -0.10
C HIS A 51 -15.12 2.55 1.38
N ASP A 52 -14.31 1.66 1.97
CA ASP A 52 -13.87 1.76 3.37
C ASP A 52 -12.95 2.96 3.61
N LEU A 53 -12.09 3.29 2.64
CA LEU A 53 -11.07 4.34 2.76
C LEU A 53 -11.45 5.65 2.03
N ARG A 54 -12.67 5.74 1.49
CA ARG A 54 -13.11 6.89 0.70
C ARG A 54 -12.97 8.22 1.44
N LEU A 55 -13.28 8.22 2.72
CA LEU A 55 -13.20 9.41 3.58
C LEU A 55 -11.91 9.45 4.42
N ASP A 56 -11.01 8.49 4.25
CA ASP A 56 -9.76 8.43 4.98
C ASP A 56 -8.79 9.50 4.45
N VAL A 57 -8.31 10.34 5.36
CA VAL A 57 -7.31 11.37 5.05
C VAL A 57 -5.95 10.78 4.67
N TRP A 58 -5.64 9.56 5.09
CA TRP A 58 -4.38 8.88 4.78
C TRP A 58 -4.26 8.41 3.33
N LYS A 59 -5.35 8.41 2.55
CA LYS A 59 -5.30 8.18 1.10
C LYS A 59 -4.48 9.23 0.37
N VAL A 60 -4.32 10.41 0.96
CA VAL A 60 -3.60 11.56 0.45
C VAL A 60 -2.30 11.73 1.22
N GLN A 61 -1.17 11.68 0.53
CA GLN A 61 0.10 12.18 1.07
C GLN A 61 0.20 13.66 0.73
N THR A 62 -0.18 14.52 1.64
CA THR A 62 -0.52 15.93 1.44
C THR A 62 0.37 16.66 0.43
N TYR A 63 1.68 16.71 0.63
CA TYR A 63 2.58 17.43 -0.29
C TYR A 63 2.75 16.71 -1.63
N VAL A 64 3.02 15.41 -1.61
CA VAL A 64 3.30 14.61 -2.81
C VAL A 64 2.08 14.54 -3.71
N THR A 65 0.91 14.26 -3.15
CA THR A 65 -0.35 14.18 -3.92
C THR A 65 -0.72 15.54 -4.50
N SER A 66 -0.57 16.64 -3.72
CA SER A 66 -0.85 17.99 -4.17
C SER A 66 0.07 18.41 -5.31
N ASP A 67 1.35 18.03 -5.27
CA ASP A 67 2.31 18.31 -6.32
C ASP A 67 1.99 17.59 -7.63
N TYR A 68 1.59 16.32 -7.56
CA TYR A 68 1.10 15.58 -8.73
C TYR A 68 -0.17 16.21 -9.32
N LYS A 69 -1.14 16.56 -8.48
CA LYS A 69 -2.38 17.21 -8.94
C LYS A 69 -2.10 18.57 -9.57
N TYR A 70 -1.26 19.39 -8.95
CA TYR A 70 -0.89 20.69 -9.51
C TYR A 70 -0.24 20.53 -10.89
N SER A 71 0.69 19.59 -11.04
CA SER A 71 1.31 19.28 -12.33
C SER A 71 0.27 18.81 -13.36
N ALA A 72 -0.73 18.04 -12.94
CA ALA A 72 -1.83 17.61 -13.79
C ALA A 72 -2.75 18.78 -14.22
N TYR A 73 -2.99 19.75 -13.33
CA TYR A 73 -3.73 20.96 -13.68
C TYR A 73 -3.05 21.79 -14.75
N LEU A 74 -1.71 21.96 -14.66
CA LEU A 74 -0.96 22.66 -15.70
C LEU A 74 -1.18 22.00 -17.07
N LEU A 75 -1.06 20.66 -17.11
CA LEU A 75 -1.30 19.88 -18.34
C LEU A 75 -2.76 19.98 -18.83
N ALA A 76 -3.73 19.86 -17.95
CA ALA A 76 -5.15 19.95 -18.30
C ALA A 76 -5.54 21.31 -18.87
N ARG A 77 -4.94 22.39 -18.35
CA ARG A 77 -5.10 23.77 -18.81
C ARG A 77 -4.21 24.15 -20.00
N ARG A 78 -3.42 23.20 -20.52
CA ARG A 78 -2.44 23.42 -21.60
C ARG A 78 -1.32 24.42 -21.26
N ASP A 79 -1.05 24.62 -19.98
CA ASP A 79 0.12 25.37 -19.54
C ASP A 79 1.38 24.46 -19.59
N PHE A 80 1.79 24.16 -20.81
CA PHE A 80 3.00 23.35 -21.03
C PHE A 80 4.27 24.08 -20.56
N LYS A 81 4.27 25.41 -20.54
CA LYS A 81 5.42 26.20 -20.06
C LYS A 81 5.61 25.97 -18.56
N GLY A 82 4.58 26.15 -17.75
CA GLY A 82 4.62 25.91 -16.32
C GLY A 82 4.99 24.46 -15.97
N PHE A 83 4.53 23.50 -16.78
CA PHE A 83 4.85 22.07 -16.54
C PHE A 83 6.27 21.68 -16.95
N LEU A 84 6.78 22.16 -18.11
CA LEU A 84 8.03 21.70 -18.68
C LEU A 84 9.26 22.44 -18.15
N TYR A 85 9.13 23.73 -17.80
CA TYR A 85 10.24 24.63 -17.47
C TYR A 85 10.41 24.89 -15.96
N ASP A 86 9.46 24.48 -15.12
CA ASP A 86 9.62 24.59 -13.67
C ASP A 86 10.49 23.47 -13.13
N ILE A 87 11.64 23.81 -12.52
CA ILE A 87 12.56 22.85 -11.92
C ILE A 87 11.94 22.04 -10.79
N ASN A 88 10.93 22.59 -10.09
CA ASN A 88 10.23 21.89 -9.03
C ASN A 88 9.46 20.68 -9.56
N ARG A 89 9.01 20.73 -10.83
CA ARG A 89 8.33 19.59 -11.49
C ARG A 89 9.29 18.45 -11.82
N MET A 90 10.60 18.64 -11.71
CA MET A 90 11.58 17.56 -11.88
C MET A 90 11.70 16.63 -10.66
N GLY A 91 11.09 16.95 -9.54
CA GLY A 91 11.07 16.07 -8.35
C GLY A 91 10.37 14.73 -8.60
N HIS A 92 9.45 14.70 -9.55
CA HIS A 92 8.68 13.51 -9.90
C HIS A 92 8.70 13.22 -11.40
N PRO A 93 8.62 11.93 -11.81
CA PRO A 93 8.44 11.57 -13.22
C PRO A 93 7.11 12.09 -13.77
N PRO A 94 7.04 12.42 -15.09
CA PRO A 94 5.88 13.10 -15.67
C PRO A 94 4.64 12.24 -15.90
N GLY A 95 4.77 10.91 -15.82
CA GLY A 95 3.71 9.99 -16.26
C GLY A 95 2.45 10.04 -15.41
N TYR A 96 2.59 10.10 -14.08
CA TYR A 96 1.41 10.16 -13.22
C TYR A 96 0.62 11.46 -13.41
N PRO A 97 1.23 12.66 -13.45
CA PRO A 97 0.54 13.89 -13.86
C PRO A 97 -0.18 13.79 -15.21
N VAL A 98 0.41 13.12 -16.20
CA VAL A 98 -0.24 12.90 -17.50
C VAL A 98 -1.50 12.03 -17.36
N VAL A 99 -1.45 10.95 -16.59
CA VAL A 99 -2.63 10.11 -16.29
C VAL A 99 -3.70 10.93 -15.58
N LEU A 100 -3.33 11.69 -14.54
CA LEU A 100 -4.27 12.54 -13.80
C LEU A 100 -4.90 13.60 -14.69
N ALA A 101 -4.12 14.26 -15.56
CA ALA A 101 -4.64 15.26 -16.50
C ALA A 101 -5.67 14.65 -17.47
N GLY A 102 -5.46 13.39 -17.91
CA GLY A 102 -6.44 12.64 -18.69
C GLY A 102 -7.73 12.41 -17.91
N ILE A 103 -7.62 12.00 -16.65
CA ILE A 103 -8.78 11.78 -15.76
C ILE A 103 -9.53 13.09 -15.53
N PHE A 104 -8.82 14.20 -15.25
CA PHE A 104 -9.43 15.51 -15.03
C PHE A 104 -10.24 16.03 -16.23
N LYS A 105 -9.81 15.69 -17.45
CA LYS A 105 -10.57 16.06 -18.67
C LYS A 105 -11.88 15.30 -18.82
N VAL A 106 -11.97 14.09 -18.29
CA VAL A 106 -13.14 13.20 -18.43
C VAL A 106 -14.06 13.28 -17.22
N GLY A 107 -13.50 13.23 -16.02
CA GLY A 107 -14.22 13.11 -14.75
C GLY A 107 -14.09 14.32 -13.81
N GLY A 108 -13.43 15.40 -14.23
CA GLY A 108 -13.10 16.52 -13.34
C GLY A 108 -12.04 16.19 -12.30
N ASP A 109 -11.73 17.13 -11.40
CA ASP A 109 -10.82 16.89 -10.26
C ASP A 109 -11.56 16.13 -9.15
N SER A 110 -11.62 14.83 -9.30
CA SER A 110 -12.26 13.93 -8.34
C SER A 110 -11.27 12.87 -7.87
N ASP A 111 -11.03 12.82 -6.57
CA ASP A 111 -10.24 11.75 -5.95
C ASP A 111 -10.84 10.38 -6.24
N ASP A 112 -12.17 10.29 -6.22
CA ASP A 112 -12.89 9.06 -6.51
C ASP A 112 -12.62 8.58 -7.95
N ALA A 113 -12.59 9.50 -8.93
CA ALA A 113 -12.30 9.15 -10.32
C ALA A 113 -10.86 8.62 -10.48
N ILE A 114 -9.89 9.24 -9.81
CA ILE A 114 -8.49 8.79 -9.80
C ILE A 114 -8.41 7.38 -9.19
N GLN A 115 -9.00 7.18 -8.02
CA GLN A 115 -8.99 5.91 -7.30
C GLN A 115 -9.65 4.80 -8.11
N LEU A 116 -10.79 5.06 -8.76
CA LEU A 116 -11.49 4.06 -9.58
C LEU A 116 -10.66 3.63 -10.80
N VAL A 117 -9.96 4.54 -11.47
CA VAL A 117 -9.03 4.19 -12.54
C VAL A 117 -7.91 3.31 -12.03
N GLN A 118 -7.31 3.66 -10.88
CA GLN A 118 -6.25 2.86 -10.26
C GLN A 118 -6.76 1.47 -9.85
N VAL A 119 -7.95 1.39 -9.28
CA VAL A 119 -8.62 0.13 -8.88
C VAL A 119 -8.82 -0.79 -10.08
N VAL A 120 -9.27 -0.27 -11.24
CA VAL A 120 -9.42 -1.05 -12.46
C VAL A 120 -8.06 -1.55 -12.98
N CYS A 121 -7.06 -0.68 -13.05
CA CYS A 121 -5.71 -1.04 -13.49
C CYS A 121 -5.07 -2.11 -12.60
N ASP A 122 -5.22 -1.99 -11.28
CA ASP A 122 -4.68 -2.97 -10.34
C ASP A 122 -5.47 -4.29 -10.36
N SER A 123 -6.77 -4.26 -10.67
CA SER A 123 -7.56 -5.47 -10.93
C SER A 123 -7.10 -6.21 -12.19
N LEU A 124 -6.73 -5.48 -13.24
CA LEU A 124 -6.09 -6.05 -14.43
C LEU A 124 -4.72 -6.65 -14.11
N ALA A 125 -3.95 -6.07 -13.17
CA ALA A 125 -2.68 -6.65 -12.74
C ALA A 125 -2.84 -8.07 -12.18
N ALA A 126 -3.93 -8.36 -11.46
CA ALA A 126 -4.23 -9.73 -10.99
C ALA A 126 -4.48 -10.71 -12.16
N VAL A 127 -5.14 -10.26 -13.21
CA VAL A 127 -5.32 -11.06 -14.44
C VAL A 127 -3.98 -11.28 -15.14
N VAL A 128 -3.11 -10.25 -15.22
CA VAL A 128 -1.79 -10.40 -15.83
C VAL A 128 -0.91 -11.37 -15.04
N VAL A 129 -0.98 -11.41 -13.71
CA VAL A 129 -0.34 -12.44 -12.87
C VAL A 129 -0.82 -13.83 -13.27
N PHE A 130 -2.14 -14.04 -13.38
CA PHE A 130 -2.68 -15.30 -13.90
C PHE A 130 -2.11 -15.64 -15.27
N LEU A 131 -2.07 -14.70 -16.21
CA LEU A 131 -1.56 -14.92 -17.56
C LEU A 131 -0.07 -15.29 -17.57
N ILE A 132 0.78 -14.63 -16.78
CA ILE A 132 2.20 -14.95 -16.66
C ILE A 132 2.36 -16.39 -16.17
N VAL A 133 1.66 -16.75 -15.09
CA VAL A 133 1.76 -18.08 -14.50
C VAL A 133 1.18 -19.15 -15.45
N PHE A 134 0.08 -18.85 -16.13
CA PHE A 134 -0.52 -19.75 -17.13
C PHE A 134 0.42 -20.07 -18.29
N GLU A 135 1.23 -19.12 -18.72
CA GLU A 135 2.24 -19.37 -19.73
C GLU A 135 3.40 -20.27 -19.23
N LEU A 136 3.65 -20.33 -17.94
CA LEU A 136 4.82 -21.01 -17.36
C LEU A 136 4.49 -22.31 -16.64
N LEU A 137 3.30 -22.42 -16.03
CA LEU A 137 2.93 -23.44 -15.06
C LEU A 137 1.51 -23.97 -15.32
N PRO A 138 1.06 -25.04 -14.61
CA PRO A 138 -0.28 -25.60 -14.79
C PRO A 138 -1.40 -24.60 -14.53
N PHE A 139 -2.54 -24.78 -15.21
CA PHE A 139 -3.72 -23.92 -15.11
C PHE A 139 -4.18 -23.68 -13.66
N GLY A 140 -4.20 -24.72 -12.81
CA GLY A 140 -4.61 -24.58 -11.40
C GLY A 140 -3.66 -23.70 -10.58
N VAL A 141 -2.35 -23.75 -10.85
CA VAL A 141 -1.37 -22.84 -10.23
C VAL A 141 -1.63 -21.40 -10.66
N ALA A 142 -1.93 -21.20 -11.96
CA ALA A 142 -2.23 -19.88 -12.50
C ALA A 142 -3.48 -19.26 -11.87
N VAL A 143 -4.56 -20.06 -11.72
CA VAL A 143 -5.78 -19.63 -11.05
C VAL A 143 -5.49 -19.22 -9.60
N LEU A 144 -4.75 -20.04 -8.84
CA LEU A 144 -4.39 -19.71 -7.46
C LEU A 144 -3.54 -18.43 -7.36
N ALA A 145 -2.58 -18.23 -8.28
CA ALA A 145 -1.78 -17.00 -8.29
C ALA A 145 -2.65 -15.75 -8.53
N GLY A 146 -3.56 -15.83 -9.50
CA GLY A 146 -4.53 -14.76 -9.75
C GLY A 146 -5.46 -14.49 -8.55
N LEU A 147 -5.97 -15.54 -7.92
CA LEU A 147 -6.84 -15.42 -6.72
C LEU A 147 -6.08 -14.84 -5.51
N LEU A 148 -4.85 -15.28 -5.24
CA LEU A 148 -4.02 -14.69 -4.19
C LEU A 148 -3.78 -13.22 -4.45
N THR A 149 -3.50 -12.84 -5.69
CA THR A 149 -3.31 -11.43 -6.07
C THR A 149 -4.61 -10.63 -5.93
N ALA A 150 -5.75 -11.22 -6.32
CA ALA A 150 -7.06 -10.59 -6.20
C ALA A 150 -7.45 -10.31 -4.73
N LEU A 151 -7.16 -11.25 -3.82
CA LEU A 151 -7.52 -11.17 -2.40
C LEU A 151 -6.52 -10.39 -1.55
N SER A 152 -5.32 -10.10 -2.06
CA SER A 152 -4.27 -9.45 -1.27
C SER A 152 -4.71 -8.09 -0.71
N PRO A 153 -4.70 -7.91 0.63
CA PRO A 153 -5.03 -6.62 1.22
C PRO A 153 -4.03 -5.53 0.84
N GLN A 154 -2.74 -5.87 0.66
CA GLN A 154 -1.73 -4.89 0.27
C GLN A 154 -2.01 -4.27 -1.10
N PHE A 155 -2.36 -5.08 -2.09
CA PHE A 155 -2.64 -4.55 -3.42
C PHE A 155 -3.91 -3.72 -3.42
N SER A 156 -4.98 -4.18 -2.75
CA SER A 156 -6.21 -3.41 -2.64
C SER A 156 -6.02 -2.08 -1.90
N TYR A 157 -5.21 -2.05 -0.83
CA TYR A 157 -4.89 -0.81 -0.10
C TYR A 157 -4.09 0.17 -0.98
N HIS A 158 -3.02 -0.29 -1.62
CA HIS A 158 -2.20 0.59 -2.45
C HIS A 158 -2.91 1.07 -3.72
N SER A 159 -3.90 0.34 -4.22
CA SER A 159 -4.69 0.76 -5.39
C SER A 159 -5.59 1.96 -5.12
N VAL A 160 -5.93 2.23 -3.85
CA VAL A 160 -6.79 3.36 -3.47
C VAL A 160 -6.03 4.57 -2.94
N LEU A 161 -4.71 4.47 -2.77
CA LEU A 161 -3.88 5.63 -2.45
C LEU A 161 -3.74 6.52 -3.68
N LEU A 162 -3.78 7.84 -3.49
CA LEU A 162 -3.60 8.82 -4.58
C LEU A 162 -2.12 8.98 -4.95
N LEU A 163 -1.50 7.88 -5.37
CA LEU A 163 -0.07 7.74 -5.66
C LEU A 163 0.14 6.81 -6.87
N PRO A 164 1.25 6.97 -7.61
CA PRO A 164 1.52 6.18 -8.82
C PRO A 164 1.96 4.74 -8.57
N ASP A 165 2.20 4.33 -7.32
CA ASP A 165 2.90 3.09 -6.97
C ASP A 165 2.19 1.84 -7.52
N SER A 166 0.88 1.73 -7.32
CA SER A 166 0.08 0.61 -7.84
C SER A 166 0.03 0.62 -9.38
N LEU A 167 -0.16 1.79 -10.00
CA LEU A 167 -0.20 1.92 -11.46
C LEU A 167 1.12 1.52 -12.12
N ALA A 168 2.26 1.80 -11.49
CA ALA A 168 3.58 1.50 -12.04
C ALA A 168 3.87 -0.01 -12.14
N VAL A 169 3.14 -0.86 -11.39
CA VAL A 169 3.34 -2.32 -11.41
C VAL A 169 2.74 -2.97 -12.65
N LEU A 170 1.59 -2.49 -13.12
CA LEU A 170 0.92 -3.10 -14.29
C LEU A 170 1.81 -3.15 -15.53
N PRO A 171 2.51 -2.08 -15.97
CA PRO A 171 3.45 -2.14 -17.07
C PRO A 171 4.60 -3.13 -16.84
N ILE A 172 5.10 -3.27 -15.60
CA ILE A 172 6.15 -4.26 -15.27
C ILE A 172 5.63 -5.67 -15.49
N LEU A 173 4.44 -6.00 -14.99
CA LEU A 173 3.83 -7.31 -15.16
C LEU A 173 3.55 -7.62 -16.64
N LEU A 174 3.02 -6.64 -17.39
CA LEU A 174 2.81 -6.78 -18.84
C LEU A 174 4.13 -7.00 -19.59
N SER A 175 5.20 -6.31 -19.19
CA SER A 175 6.55 -6.52 -19.75
C SER A 175 7.01 -7.97 -19.53
N VAL A 176 6.91 -8.48 -18.30
CA VAL A 176 7.27 -9.87 -17.98
C VAL A 176 6.40 -10.86 -18.77
N PHE A 177 5.10 -10.60 -18.90
CA PHE A 177 4.22 -11.41 -19.74
C PHE A 177 4.68 -11.45 -21.20
N LEU A 178 5.03 -10.30 -21.76
CA LEU A 178 5.55 -10.25 -23.15
C LEU A 178 6.90 -10.96 -23.27
N ILE A 179 7.79 -10.84 -22.29
CA ILE A 179 9.07 -11.58 -22.26
C ILE A 179 8.81 -13.09 -22.30
N VAL A 180 7.91 -13.59 -21.44
CA VAL A 180 7.53 -15.02 -21.42
C VAL A 180 7.01 -15.48 -22.78
N ARG A 181 6.12 -14.71 -23.39
CA ARG A 181 5.59 -15.02 -24.73
C ARG A 181 6.64 -14.91 -25.81
N GLY A 182 7.55 -13.93 -25.71
CA GLY A 182 8.66 -13.74 -26.65
C GLY A 182 9.62 -14.92 -26.68
N PHE A 183 9.87 -15.58 -25.55
CA PHE A 183 10.66 -16.81 -25.51
C PHE A 183 9.95 -18.02 -26.13
N LYS A 184 8.62 -18.10 -26.04
CA LYS A 184 7.83 -19.17 -26.62
C LYS A 184 7.61 -19.00 -28.14
N ARG A 185 7.43 -17.76 -28.57
CA ARG A 185 7.21 -17.37 -29.97
C ARG A 185 8.14 -16.21 -30.30
N PRO A 186 9.39 -16.48 -30.72
CA PRO A 186 10.40 -15.46 -30.92
C PRO A 186 9.95 -14.42 -31.95
N ARG A 187 9.56 -13.24 -31.48
CA ARG A 187 9.25 -12.07 -32.29
C ARG A 187 9.99 -10.88 -31.69
N PHE A 188 10.82 -10.24 -32.48
CA PHE A 188 11.62 -9.10 -32.06
C PHE A 188 10.78 -7.98 -31.43
N LEU A 189 9.65 -7.65 -32.06
CA LEU A 189 8.71 -6.63 -31.58
C LEU A 189 8.21 -6.90 -30.16
N THR A 190 8.04 -8.16 -29.75
CA THR A 190 7.58 -8.50 -28.40
C THR A 190 8.57 -8.03 -27.32
N PHE A 191 9.87 -8.12 -27.60
CA PHE A 191 10.90 -7.63 -26.66
C PHE A 191 10.99 -6.11 -26.67
N VAL A 192 10.86 -5.45 -27.84
CA VAL A 192 10.77 -3.98 -27.93
C VAL A 192 9.58 -3.46 -27.10
N LEU A 193 8.40 -4.04 -27.29
CA LEU A 193 7.20 -3.65 -26.52
C LEU A 193 7.36 -3.94 -25.02
N GLY A 194 7.99 -5.07 -24.66
CA GLY A 194 8.31 -5.38 -23.28
C GLY A 194 9.21 -4.30 -22.66
N GLY A 195 10.25 -3.87 -23.37
CA GLY A 195 11.11 -2.78 -22.93
C GLY A 195 10.37 -1.45 -22.84
N ALA A 196 9.55 -1.11 -23.83
CA ALA A 196 8.73 0.11 -23.81
C ALA A 196 7.80 0.18 -22.60
N LEU A 197 7.22 -0.95 -22.18
CA LEU A 197 6.40 -1.02 -20.95
C LEU A 197 7.22 -0.74 -19.68
N ILE A 198 8.49 -1.16 -19.61
CA ILE A 198 9.37 -0.74 -18.50
C ILE A 198 9.61 0.77 -18.57
N GLY A 199 9.82 1.34 -19.75
CA GLY A 199 9.90 2.80 -19.94
C GLY A 199 8.65 3.53 -19.42
N VAL A 200 7.44 3.00 -19.71
CA VAL A 200 6.18 3.53 -19.19
C VAL A 200 6.14 3.45 -17.64
N SER A 201 6.58 2.32 -17.05
CA SER A 201 6.70 2.21 -15.60
C SER A 201 7.65 3.26 -15.02
N CYS A 202 8.78 3.55 -15.70
CA CYS A 202 9.70 4.61 -15.30
C CYS A 202 9.05 6.00 -15.31
N TRP A 203 8.16 6.27 -16.28
CA TRP A 203 7.40 7.53 -16.30
C TRP A 203 6.47 7.67 -15.10
N LEU A 204 5.94 6.56 -14.58
CA LEU A 204 5.11 6.57 -13.38
C LEU A 204 5.97 6.65 -12.10
N ARG A 205 7.08 5.88 -12.05
CA ARG A 205 7.98 5.81 -10.89
C ARG A 205 9.43 5.65 -11.33
N ALA A 206 10.28 6.61 -10.95
CA ALA A 206 11.71 6.62 -11.30
C ALA A 206 12.51 5.43 -10.74
N ASN A 207 12.02 4.76 -9.69
CA ASN A 207 12.69 3.61 -9.08
C ASN A 207 12.83 2.41 -10.04
N ALA A 208 12.08 2.38 -11.15
CA ALA A 208 12.21 1.38 -12.20
C ALA A 208 13.30 1.72 -13.26
N LEU A 209 14.01 2.85 -13.15
CA LEU A 209 14.91 3.33 -14.19
C LEU A 209 16.00 2.32 -14.57
N LEU A 210 16.62 1.69 -13.58
CA LEU A 210 17.65 0.68 -13.79
C LEU A 210 17.09 -0.73 -14.04
N LEU A 211 15.77 -0.91 -13.97
CA LEU A 211 15.13 -2.21 -14.24
C LEU A 211 15.31 -2.63 -15.69
N ALA A 212 15.27 -1.67 -16.64
CA ALA A 212 15.44 -1.98 -18.07
C ALA A 212 16.83 -2.59 -18.38
N PRO A 213 17.98 -1.97 -18.02
CA PRO A 213 19.29 -2.58 -18.25
C PRO A 213 19.49 -3.86 -17.43
N PHE A 214 18.94 -3.94 -16.21
CA PHE A 214 19.00 -5.16 -15.41
C PHE A 214 18.26 -6.34 -16.09
N LEU A 215 17.03 -6.12 -16.55
CA LEU A 215 16.27 -7.14 -17.28
C LEU A 215 16.93 -7.48 -18.63
N ALA A 216 17.48 -6.51 -19.35
CA ALA A 216 18.22 -6.77 -20.58
C ALA A 216 19.41 -7.73 -20.33
N LEU A 217 20.14 -7.54 -19.23
CA LEU A 217 21.19 -8.45 -18.80
C LEU A 217 20.63 -9.85 -18.48
N CYS A 218 19.54 -9.93 -17.69
CA CYS A 218 18.88 -11.21 -17.43
C CYS A 218 18.42 -11.93 -18.70
N LEU A 219 17.89 -11.19 -19.67
CA LEU A 219 17.48 -11.73 -20.97
C LEU A 219 18.67 -12.26 -21.79
N ALA A 220 19.81 -11.58 -21.73
CA ALA A 220 21.03 -12.05 -22.35
C ALA A 220 21.52 -13.39 -21.75
N PHE A 221 21.30 -13.63 -20.46
CA PHE A 221 21.59 -14.93 -19.82
C PHE A 221 20.58 -16.02 -20.21
N LEU A 222 19.30 -15.68 -20.33
CA LEU A 222 18.23 -16.62 -20.63
C LEU A 222 18.17 -17.01 -22.11
N ALA A 223 18.53 -16.10 -23.02
CA ALA A 223 18.44 -16.32 -24.46
C ALA A 223 19.55 -17.26 -24.99
N GLN A 224 19.25 -17.99 -26.05
CA GLN A 224 20.23 -18.81 -26.79
C GLN A 224 21.38 -17.96 -27.31
N ARG A 225 22.59 -18.51 -27.33
CA ARG A 225 23.84 -17.77 -27.64
C ARG A 225 23.75 -16.86 -28.87
N GLY A 226 23.12 -17.31 -29.98
CA GLY A 226 22.99 -16.53 -31.24
C GLY A 226 21.98 -15.36 -31.15
N PHE A 227 21.10 -15.30 -30.14
CA PHE A 227 20.04 -14.30 -30.00
C PHE A 227 20.22 -13.36 -28.84
N ARG A 228 21.21 -13.58 -27.97
CA ARG A 228 21.42 -12.84 -26.70
C ARG A 228 21.43 -11.33 -26.88
N LEU A 229 22.34 -10.84 -27.72
CA LEU A 229 22.47 -9.41 -27.95
C LEU A 229 21.25 -8.82 -28.67
N ARG A 230 20.66 -9.54 -29.61
CA ARG A 230 19.46 -9.07 -30.32
C ARG A 230 18.26 -8.90 -29.40
N VAL A 231 18.04 -9.83 -28.47
CA VAL A 231 16.95 -9.78 -27.53
C VAL A 231 17.18 -8.67 -26.48
N ALA A 232 18.40 -8.61 -25.92
CA ALA A 232 18.75 -7.61 -24.92
C ALA A 232 18.73 -6.18 -25.51
N SER A 233 19.31 -5.99 -26.71
CA SER A 233 19.31 -4.67 -27.37
C SER A 233 17.90 -4.23 -27.80
N ALA A 234 17.06 -5.16 -28.29
CA ALA A 234 15.67 -4.87 -28.64
C ALA A 234 14.88 -4.39 -27.42
N PHE A 235 15.03 -5.10 -26.32
CA PHE A 235 14.36 -4.74 -25.06
C PHE A 235 14.84 -3.37 -24.55
N LEU A 236 16.15 -3.15 -24.53
CA LEU A 236 16.72 -1.88 -24.10
C LEU A 236 16.32 -0.72 -25.02
N ALA A 237 16.32 -0.94 -26.35
CA ALA A 237 15.87 0.06 -27.31
C ALA A 237 14.41 0.47 -27.08
N GLY A 238 13.52 -0.51 -26.79
CA GLY A 238 12.13 -0.21 -26.43
C GLY A 238 12.01 0.67 -25.18
N ALA A 239 12.77 0.37 -24.12
CA ALA A 239 12.77 1.17 -22.91
C ALA A 239 13.31 2.58 -23.14
N LEU A 240 14.43 2.69 -23.86
CA LEU A 240 15.05 3.97 -24.19
C LEU A 240 14.15 4.83 -25.09
N ALA A 241 13.42 4.25 -26.04
CA ALA A 241 12.47 4.98 -26.87
C ALA A 241 11.43 5.77 -26.06
N VAL A 242 11.06 5.27 -24.87
CA VAL A 242 10.11 5.94 -23.97
C VAL A 242 10.83 6.91 -23.01
N ILE A 243 12.03 6.57 -22.52
CA ILE A 243 12.75 7.37 -21.52
C ILE A 243 13.45 8.58 -22.15
N VAL A 244 14.11 8.39 -23.30
CA VAL A 244 14.95 9.40 -23.96
C VAL A 244 14.25 10.73 -24.26
N PRO A 245 12.96 10.78 -24.67
CA PRO A 245 12.28 12.06 -24.86
C PRO A 245 12.28 12.96 -23.61
N VAL A 246 12.10 12.38 -22.42
CA VAL A 246 12.17 13.15 -21.14
C VAL A 246 13.61 13.59 -20.86
N THR A 247 14.57 12.72 -21.10
CA THR A 247 16.00 13.04 -20.93
C THR A 247 16.43 14.20 -21.86
N ILE A 248 16.01 14.16 -23.14
CA ILE A 248 16.28 15.25 -24.11
C ILE A 248 15.62 16.54 -23.63
N LYS A 249 14.36 16.49 -23.22
CA LYS A 249 13.65 17.65 -22.66
C LYS A 249 14.42 18.25 -21.48
N ASN A 250 14.83 17.42 -20.54
CA ASN A 250 15.58 17.89 -19.38
C ASN A 250 16.92 18.54 -19.78
N TRP A 251 17.62 17.98 -20.76
CA TRP A 251 18.86 18.54 -21.25
C TRP A 251 18.64 19.89 -21.98
N VAL A 252 17.66 19.95 -22.86
CA VAL A 252 17.36 21.19 -23.62
C VAL A 252 16.90 22.30 -22.71
N VAL A 253 16.02 22.00 -21.73
CA VAL A 253 15.41 23.02 -20.86
C VAL A 253 16.35 23.46 -19.75
N PHE A 254 17.08 22.53 -19.13
CA PHE A 254 17.87 22.81 -17.92
C PHE A 254 19.40 22.77 -18.14
N GLY A 255 19.86 22.46 -19.36
CA GLY A 255 21.29 22.37 -19.68
C GLY A 255 22.03 21.20 -19.02
N HIS A 256 21.32 20.25 -18.43
CA HIS A 256 21.90 19.17 -17.65
C HIS A 256 21.31 17.81 -18.01
N PHE A 257 22.17 16.79 -18.01
CA PHE A 257 21.72 15.41 -18.16
C PHE A 257 21.04 14.95 -16.87
N VAL A 258 19.72 14.77 -16.94
CA VAL A 258 18.86 14.16 -15.93
C VAL A 258 17.96 13.16 -16.63
N PRO A 259 18.11 11.84 -16.39
CA PRO A 259 17.38 10.81 -17.15
C PRO A 259 15.87 10.93 -17.08
N LEU A 260 15.30 11.14 -15.89
CA LEU A 260 13.87 11.27 -15.67
C LEU A 260 13.51 12.39 -14.70
N SER A 261 13.89 12.23 -13.43
CA SER A 261 13.58 13.13 -12.33
C SER A 261 14.75 13.23 -11.36
N LEU A 262 14.67 14.19 -10.48
CA LEU A 262 15.56 14.34 -9.32
C LEU A 262 15.08 13.44 -8.17
N GLY A 263 15.81 13.39 -7.06
CA GLY A 263 15.42 12.71 -5.82
C GLY A 263 16.30 11.52 -5.44
N ALA A 264 17.18 11.03 -6.33
CA ALA A 264 18.08 9.92 -6.03
C ALA A 264 19.07 10.25 -4.90
N GLY A 265 19.58 11.50 -4.87
CA GLY A 265 20.51 11.96 -3.83
C GLY A 265 19.82 12.16 -2.48
N GLN A 266 18.61 12.74 -2.49
CA GLN A 266 17.80 12.85 -1.30
C GLN A 266 17.52 11.46 -0.70
N THR A 267 16.94 10.56 -1.49
CA THR A 267 16.58 9.21 -1.01
C THR A 267 17.79 8.37 -0.59
N LEU A 268 18.97 8.63 -1.16
CA LEU A 268 20.22 8.02 -0.71
C LEU A 268 20.62 8.53 0.68
N LEU A 269 20.57 9.85 0.91
CA LEU A 269 20.91 10.44 2.21
C LEU A 269 19.94 9.99 3.31
N GLU A 270 18.64 10.05 3.07
CA GLU A 270 17.64 9.54 4.00
C GLU A 270 17.83 8.06 4.28
N GLY A 271 18.12 7.27 3.24
CA GLY A 271 18.41 5.86 3.38
C GLY A 271 19.64 5.55 4.22
N ILE A 272 20.66 6.40 4.19
CA ILE A 272 21.81 6.31 5.07
C ILE A 272 21.42 6.72 6.50
N ALA A 273 20.68 7.82 6.66
CA ALA A 273 20.28 8.37 7.95
C ALA A 273 19.32 7.47 8.72
N ASP A 274 18.44 6.71 8.05
CA ASP A 274 17.52 5.73 8.67
C ASP A 274 18.22 4.72 9.60
N TYR A 275 19.48 4.40 9.31
CA TYR A 275 20.27 3.40 10.04
C TYR A 275 21.41 4.02 10.86
N ASP A 276 21.59 5.33 10.81
CA ASP A 276 22.55 6.08 11.65
C ASP A 276 21.90 6.43 13.00
N THR A 277 21.62 5.39 13.81
CA THR A 277 20.92 5.55 15.10
C THR A 277 21.64 6.47 16.09
N GLN A 278 22.98 6.58 15.98
CA GLN A 278 23.82 7.42 16.83
C GLN A 278 24.05 8.81 16.25
N LYS A 279 23.46 9.13 15.10
CA LYS A 279 23.60 10.41 14.38
C LYS A 279 25.06 10.82 14.10
N GLN A 280 25.96 9.85 13.95
CA GLN A 280 27.40 10.09 13.75
C GLN A 280 27.72 10.69 12.37
N LEU A 281 26.83 10.51 11.39
CA LEU A 281 27.05 11.01 10.02
C LEU A 281 26.50 12.42 9.84
N GLY A 282 25.77 12.96 10.81
CA GLY A 282 25.18 14.28 10.76
C GLY A 282 24.21 14.49 9.58
N ILE A 283 23.57 13.40 9.11
CA ILE A 283 22.60 13.45 8.01
C ILE A 283 21.18 13.40 8.60
N PRO A 284 20.31 14.37 8.28
CA PRO A 284 18.92 14.34 8.72
C PRO A 284 18.13 13.18 8.10
N GLN A 285 17.16 12.63 8.86
CA GLN A 285 16.34 11.49 8.44
C GLN A 285 15.13 11.87 7.57
N THR A 286 14.91 13.16 7.34
CA THR A 286 13.75 13.65 6.59
C THR A 286 14.19 14.66 5.54
N ASP A 287 13.42 14.74 4.46
CA ASP A 287 13.59 15.74 3.40
C ASP A 287 13.60 17.17 3.96
N LEU A 288 12.67 17.50 4.88
CA LEU A 288 12.65 18.81 5.55
C LEU A 288 13.93 19.07 6.37
N GLY A 289 14.43 18.05 7.05
CA GLY A 289 15.70 18.16 7.77
C GLY A 289 16.90 18.42 6.84
N ILE A 290 16.96 17.73 5.70
CA ILE A 290 17.99 17.95 4.67
C ILE A 290 17.89 19.37 4.12
N MET A 291 16.68 19.85 3.81
CA MET A 291 16.44 21.20 3.32
C MET A 291 16.90 22.27 4.30
N ARG A 292 16.56 22.15 5.58
CA ARG A 292 16.99 23.06 6.65
C ARG A 292 18.51 23.05 6.80
N GLN A 293 19.15 21.89 6.82
CA GLN A 293 20.60 21.75 6.91
C GLN A 293 21.31 22.42 5.72
N GLU A 294 20.78 22.25 4.50
CA GLU A 294 21.31 22.92 3.31
C GLU A 294 21.14 24.44 3.39
N ALA A 295 19.99 24.94 3.86
CA ALA A 295 19.74 26.36 4.04
C ALA A 295 20.76 27.01 5.00
N GLU A 296 21.07 26.32 6.10
CA GLU A 296 22.08 26.76 7.07
C GLU A 296 23.51 26.72 6.48
N TRP A 297 23.90 25.62 5.85
CA TRP A 297 25.25 25.44 5.32
C TRP A 297 25.62 26.40 4.18
N TYR A 298 24.66 26.67 3.32
CA TYR A 298 24.86 27.54 2.17
C TYR A 298 24.43 28.98 2.42
N GLN A 299 23.95 29.31 3.64
CA GLN A 299 23.42 30.63 3.99
C GLN A 299 22.33 31.11 3.01
N ARG A 300 21.45 30.15 2.60
CA ARG A 300 20.39 30.34 1.63
C ARG A 300 19.04 29.91 2.22
N PRO A 301 18.31 30.81 2.92
CA PRO A 301 17.03 30.48 3.60
C PRO A 301 15.99 29.87 2.66
N GLU A 302 16.01 30.25 1.38
CA GLU A 302 15.10 29.71 0.37
C GLU A 302 15.25 28.21 0.11
N TYR A 303 16.37 27.59 0.47
CA TYR A 303 16.57 26.15 0.37
C TYR A 303 15.71 25.35 1.38
N ALA A 304 15.26 26.01 2.46
CA ALA A 304 14.35 25.39 3.42
C ALA A 304 12.90 25.33 2.93
N LEU A 305 12.55 26.02 1.84
CA LEU A 305 11.18 26.12 1.34
C LEU A 305 10.83 25.01 0.33
N LEU A 306 11.78 24.65 -0.54
CA LEU A 306 11.55 23.71 -1.64
C LEU A 306 12.72 22.73 -1.78
N LEU A 307 12.38 21.45 -1.98
CA LEU A 307 13.35 20.36 -2.03
C LEU A 307 14.26 20.45 -3.27
N PHE A 308 13.72 20.91 -4.40
CA PHE A 308 14.40 20.98 -5.69
C PHE A 308 14.54 22.40 -6.25
N GLY A 309 13.98 23.41 -5.64
CA GLY A 309 14.14 24.81 -6.04
C GLY A 309 14.70 25.67 -4.91
N PRO A 310 15.51 26.68 -5.21
CA PRO A 310 16.31 26.84 -6.42
C PRO A 310 17.51 25.91 -6.47
N ASP A 311 18.27 25.90 -7.56
CA ASP A 311 19.52 25.12 -7.73
C ASP A 311 19.38 23.59 -7.58
N GLY A 312 18.17 23.04 -7.80
CA GLY A 312 17.83 21.65 -7.47
C GLY A 312 18.77 20.61 -8.07
N ILE A 313 19.23 20.78 -9.31
CA ILE A 313 20.16 19.84 -9.96
C ILE A 313 21.53 19.87 -9.27
N LYS A 314 22.02 21.07 -8.91
CA LYS A 314 23.29 21.21 -8.19
C LYS A 314 23.20 20.61 -6.79
N ARG A 315 22.14 20.93 -6.05
CA ARG A 315 21.87 20.36 -4.71
C ARG A 315 21.78 18.84 -4.77
N GLU A 316 21.07 18.28 -5.73
CA GLU A 316 20.92 16.84 -5.92
C GLU A 316 22.26 16.13 -6.17
N ARG A 317 23.13 16.72 -7.00
CA ARG A 317 24.50 16.21 -7.23
C ARG A 317 25.36 16.26 -5.96
N LEU A 318 25.23 17.30 -5.15
CA LEU A 318 25.94 17.41 -3.87
C LEU A 318 25.43 16.36 -2.85
N ARG A 319 24.12 16.11 -2.82
CA ARG A 319 23.52 15.03 -2.01
C ARG A 319 24.07 13.67 -2.42
N LEU A 320 24.11 13.38 -3.72
CA LEU A 320 24.71 12.14 -4.24
C LEU A 320 26.18 12.02 -3.87
N ALA A 321 26.98 13.08 -4.08
CA ALA A 321 28.41 13.08 -3.73
C ALA A 321 28.63 12.80 -2.24
N ARG A 322 27.82 13.41 -1.36
CA ARG A 322 27.83 13.17 0.09
C ARG A 322 27.48 11.73 0.44
N GLY A 323 26.41 11.18 -0.15
CA GLY A 323 26.02 9.79 0.04
C GLY A 323 27.13 8.81 -0.40
N PHE A 324 27.71 9.03 -1.58
CA PHE A 324 28.84 8.21 -2.06
C PHE A 324 30.11 8.34 -1.19
N ALA A 325 30.38 9.52 -0.62
CA ALA A 325 31.47 9.68 0.33
C ALA A 325 31.30 8.80 1.57
N VAL A 326 30.07 8.72 2.12
CA VAL A 326 29.74 7.81 3.24
C VAL A 326 29.92 6.34 2.83
N ILE A 327 29.41 5.95 1.66
CA ILE A 327 29.55 4.58 1.17
C ILE A 327 31.02 4.20 1.02
N ARG A 328 31.84 5.09 0.47
CA ARG A 328 33.27 4.86 0.28
C ARG A 328 34.02 4.76 1.61
N SER A 329 33.67 5.57 2.60
CA SER A 329 34.33 5.56 3.92
C SER A 329 33.88 4.37 4.80
N ARG A 330 32.68 3.85 4.63
CA ARG A 330 32.10 2.77 5.47
C ARG A 330 31.40 1.69 4.62
N PRO A 331 32.08 1.02 3.66
CA PRO A 331 31.43 0.15 2.68
C PRO A 331 30.77 -1.08 3.33
N LEU A 332 31.40 -1.72 4.30
CA LEU A 332 30.84 -2.90 4.98
C LEU A 332 29.62 -2.57 5.82
N TRP A 333 29.65 -1.41 6.50
CA TRP A 333 28.48 -0.91 7.23
C TRP A 333 27.31 -0.68 6.27
N PHE A 334 27.55 -0.05 5.12
CA PHE A 334 26.50 0.21 4.14
C PHE A 334 25.94 -1.08 3.53
N LEU A 335 26.77 -2.07 3.24
CA LEU A 335 26.31 -3.40 2.82
C LEU A 335 25.41 -4.05 3.90
N GLY A 336 25.77 -3.91 5.18
CA GLY A 336 24.94 -4.33 6.29
C GLY A 336 23.58 -3.60 6.35
N VAL A 337 23.55 -2.30 6.05
CA VAL A 337 22.31 -1.51 5.91
C VAL A 337 21.46 -2.06 4.77
N MET A 338 22.06 -2.26 3.59
CA MET A 338 21.35 -2.84 2.44
C MET A 338 20.76 -4.21 2.77
N GLY A 339 21.51 -5.11 3.43
CA GLY A 339 21.01 -6.43 3.83
C GLY A 339 19.80 -6.35 4.76
N ARG A 340 19.86 -5.51 5.80
CA ARG A 340 18.74 -5.30 6.73
C ARG A 340 17.51 -4.72 6.03
N ARG A 341 17.69 -3.76 5.10
CA ARG A 341 16.59 -3.16 4.35
C ARG A 341 16.00 -4.13 3.33
N ALA A 342 16.81 -4.93 2.65
CA ALA A 342 16.33 -6.00 1.78
C ALA A 342 15.46 -7.01 2.55
N LEU A 343 15.89 -7.46 3.73
CA LEU A 343 15.09 -8.32 4.60
C LEU A 343 13.78 -7.65 5.08
N ALA A 344 13.83 -6.35 5.39
CA ALA A 344 12.63 -5.60 5.74
C ALA A 344 11.64 -5.51 4.56
N SER A 345 12.14 -5.37 3.33
CA SER A 345 11.33 -5.31 2.11
C SER A 345 10.62 -6.61 1.76
N LEU A 346 11.06 -7.74 2.31
CA LEU A 346 10.37 -9.04 2.16
C LEU A 346 9.14 -9.16 3.05
N LYS A 347 9.01 -8.30 4.07
CA LYS A 347 7.90 -8.36 5.01
C LYS A 347 6.66 -7.71 4.41
N LEU A 348 5.51 -8.34 4.66
CA LEU A 348 4.21 -7.75 4.37
C LEU A 348 3.84 -6.73 5.46
N ASP A 349 3.25 -5.62 5.06
CA ASP A 349 2.75 -4.60 5.98
C ASP A 349 1.51 -5.05 6.73
N ARG A 350 1.35 -4.53 7.95
CA ARG A 350 0.07 -4.56 8.64
C ARG A 350 -0.76 -3.37 8.15
N ILE A 351 -1.53 -3.60 7.11
CA ILE A 351 -2.44 -2.63 6.53
C ILE A 351 -3.89 -2.92 6.94
N PRO A 352 -4.80 -1.96 6.79
CA PRO A 352 -6.22 -2.20 7.01
C PRO A 352 -6.74 -3.33 6.12
N LEU A 353 -7.46 -4.27 6.71
CA LEU A 353 -8.25 -5.27 5.98
C LEU A 353 -9.60 -4.65 5.62
N VAL A 354 -10.29 -5.24 4.65
CA VAL A 354 -11.69 -4.88 4.37
C VAL A 354 -12.48 -4.84 5.68
N ALA A 355 -13.22 -3.76 5.93
CA ALA A 355 -13.99 -3.59 7.14
C ALA A 355 -15.11 -4.64 7.24
N ALA A 356 -15.43 -5.08 8.47
CA ALA A 356 -16.51 -6.05 8.68
C ALA A 356 -17.88 -5.47 8.34
N GLU A 357 -18.06 -4.19 8.64
CA GLU A 357 -19.25 -3.40 8.32
C GLU A 357 -18.90 -2.33 7.28
N ALA A 358 -19.87 -1.95 6.47
CA ALA A 358 -19.70 -0.83 5.56
C ALA A 358 -19.53 0.47 6.36
N PRO A 359 -18.73 1.45 5.89
CA PRO A 359 -18.65 2.75 6.54
C PRO A 359 -19.98 3.51 6.43
N VAL A 360 -20.14 4.54 7.26
CA VAL A 360 -21.29 5.45 7.21
C VAL A 360 -21.42 6.07 5.82
N THR A 361 -22.61 6.02 5.27
CA THR A 361 -22.90 6.54 3.91
C THR A 361 -23.74 7.80 3.93
N GLN A 362 -24.42 8.07 5.02
CA GLN A 362 -25.17 9.29 5.22
C GLN A 362 -24.23 10.50 5.36
N ARG A 363 -24.65 11.66 4.85
CA ARG A 363 -23.89 12.90 5.00
C ARG A 363 -23.91 13.35 6.45
N LEU A 364 -22.76 13.75 6.98
CA LEU A 364 -22.65 14.17 8.38
C LEU A 364 -23.39 15.50 8.65
N GLU A 365 -23.50 16.36 7.64
CA GLU A 365 -24.27 17.60 7.72
C GLU A 365 -25.77 17.35 7.96
N THR A 366 -26.28 16.15 7.66
CA THR A 366 -27.66 15.77 7.95
C THR A 366 -27.96 15.91 9.45
N ALA A 367 -26.96 15.69 10.31
CA ALA A 367 -27.10 15.84 11.75
C ALA A 367 -27.37 17.29 12.22
N ASP A 368 -27.09 18.30 11.38
CA ASP A 368 -27.34 19.72 11.72
C ASP A 368 -28.85 20.03 11.80
N ASN A 369 -29.66 19.22 11.11
CA ASN A 369 -31.11 19.35 11.06
C ASN A 369 -31.85 18.32 11.94
N LEU A 370 -31.12 17.53 12.73
CA LEU A 370 -31.67 16.47 13.57
C LEU A 370 -31.56 16.84 15.06
N THR A 371 -32.47 16.29 15.85
CA THR A 371 -32.35 16.31 17.32
C THR A 371 -31.47 15.14 17.75
N PRO A 372 -30.57 15.32 18.73
CA PRO A 372 -29.75 14.23 19.23
C PRO A 372 -30.64 13.16 19.91
N VAL A 373 -30.37 11.90 19.61
CA VAL A 373 -31.07 10.76 20.23
C VAL A 373 -30.55 10.48 21.65
N TRP A 374 -29.38 10.99 21.97
CA TRP A 374 -28.79 10.90 23.29
C TRP A 374 -27.83 12.09 23.50
N THR A 375 -27.91 12.70 24.70
CA THR A 375 -27.07 13.83 25.09
C THR A 375 -26.63 13.65 26.54
N ARG A 376 -25.36 13.99 26.84
CA ARG A 376 -24.83 14.06 28.20
C ARG A 376 -23.93 15.28 28.38
N THR A 377 -24.24 16.02 29.41
CA THR A 377 -23.37 17.13 29.90
C THR A 377 -22.14 16.55 30.58
N PRO A 378 -21.06 17.33 30.75
CA PRO A 378 -19.86 16.92 31.46
C PRO A 378 -20.13 16.35 32.86
N ASN A 379 -21.04 16.97 33.64
CA ASN A 379 -21.44 16.50 34.95
C ASN A 379 -22.07 15.10 34.90
N GLN A 380 -23.01 14.89 34.00
CA GLN A 380 -23.67 13.59 33.81
C GLN A 380 -22.69 12.50 33.37
N VAL A 381 -21.70 12.85 32.52
CA VAL A 381 -20.65 11.89 32.11
C VAL A 381 -19.77 11.51 33.31
N LEU A 382 -19.49 12.44 34.23
CA LEU A 382 -18.72 12.17 35.45
C LEU A 382 -19.50 11.26 36.41
N GLU A 383 -20.79 11.51 36.59
CA GLU A 383 -21.65 10.74 37.50
C GLU A 383 -22.00 9.35 36.99
N GLU A 384 -22.36 9.23 35.71
CA GLU A 384 -22.86 7.99 35.09
C GLU A 384 -21.77 7.20 34.36
N GLY A 385 -20.68 7.87 33.97
CA GLY A 385 -19.56 7.27 33.23
C GLY A 385 -18.66 6.44 34.15
N SER A 386 -17.87 5.57 33.53
CA SER A 386 -16.85 4.82 34.26
C SER A 386 -15.45 5.36 33.94
N VAL A 387 -14.70 5.75 34.95
CA VAL A 387 -13.25 5.92 34.84
C VAL A 387 -12.66 4.51 34.65
N ALA A 388 -12.15 4.23 33.45
CA ALA A 388 -11.72 2.88 33.09
C ALA A 388 -10.29 2.58 33.57
N SER A 389 -9.51 3.61 33.90
CA SER A 389 -8.17 3.47 34.48
C SER A 389 -8.15 4.06 35.89
N GLY A 390 -7.65 3.30 36.85
CA GLY A 390 -7.57 3.76 38.25
C GLY A 390 -6.62 4.94 38.52
N ASN A 391 -5.78 5.27 37.52
CA ASN A 391 -4.80 6.37 37.59
C ASN A 391 -5.20 7.59 36.75
N ALA A 392 -6.30 7.53 36.00
CA ALA A 392 -6.81 8.70 35.29
C ALA A 392 -7.53 9.65 36.25
N VAL A 393 -7.21 10.95 36.15
CA VAL A 393 -7.87 12.00 36.93
C VAL A 393 -8.90 12.68 36.04
N VAL A 394 -10.14 12.74 36.54
CA VAL A 394 -11.26 13.34 35.79
C VAL A 394 -11.91 14.37 36.70
N GLU A 395 -11.98 15.62 36.27
CA GLU A 395 -12.48 16.76 37.04
C GLU A 395 -13.35 17.70 36.19
N LEU A 396 -14.30 18.36 36.81
CA LEU A 396 -15.10 19.40 36.17
C LEU A 396 -14.34 20.73 36.19
N VAL A 397 -14.31 21.42 35.06
CA VAL A 397 -13.66 22.72 34.90
C VAL A 397 -14.59 23.68 34.13
N ASP A 398 -14.20 24.96 34.05
CA ASP A 398 -14.92 25.98 33.29
C ASP A 398 -16.41 26.08 33.74
N GLU A 399 -16.66 26.28 35.03
CA GLU A 399 -18.01 26.35 35.64
C GLU A 399 -18.88 25.11 35.34
N ASN A 400 -18.28 23.92 35.36
CA ASN A 400 -18.92 22.63 35.08
C ASN A 400 -19.36 22.43 33.61
N ARG A 401 -18.86 23.25 32.68
CA ARG A 401 -19.17 23.13 31.23
C ARG A 401 -18.25 22.17 30.50
N MET A 402 -17.10 21.84 31.09
CA MET A 402 -16.10 20.97 30.50
C MET A 402 -15.63 19.92 31.50
N LEU A 403 -15.37 18.71 30.99
CA LEU A 403 -14.74 17.62 31.69
C LEU A 403 -13.25 17.60 31.32
N ARG A 404 -12.38 17.86 32.30
CA ARG A 404 -10.93 17.74 32.09
C ARG A 404 -10.50 16.33 32.47
N ILE A 405 -9.82 15.65 31.55
CA ILE A 405 -9.36 14.28 31.65
C ILE A 405 -7.84 14.28 31.55
N VAL A 406 -7.16 13.88 32.62
CA VAL A 406 -5.71 13.65 32.65
C VAL A 406 -5.50 12.15 32.63
N GLY A 407 -5.04 11.64 31.51
CA GLY A 407 -4.81 10.21 31.30
C GLY A 407 -3.62 9.67 32.09
N ASP A 408 -3.53 8.36 32.19
CA ASP A 408 -2.37 7.66 32.75
C ASP A 408 -1.33 7.34 31.64
N GLU A 409 -0.27 6.63 32.00
CA GLU A 409 0.80 6.23 31.08
C GLU A 409 0.56 4.85 30.43
N THR A 410 -0.61 4.25 30.61
CA THR A 410 -0.93 2.90 30.13
C THR A 410 -1.12 2.91 28.61
N LYS A 411 -0.31 2.17 27.89
CA LYS A 411 -0.43 2.05 26.43
C LYS A 411 -1.82 1.52 26.05
N TYR A 412 -2.52 2.24 25.17
CA TYR A 412 -3.88 1.91 24.69
C TYR A 412 -4.95 1.80 25.81
N GLY A 413 -4.63 2.20 27.04
CA GLY A 413 -5.55 2.17 28.17
C GLY A 413 -6.77 3.04 27.93
N SER A 414 -7.98 2.50 28.17
CA SER A 414 -9.19 3.30 28.19
C SER A 414 -9.17 4.20 29.44
N GLN A 415 -9.38 5.50 29.28
CA GLN A 415 -9.30 6.48 30.37
C GLN A 415 -10.68 6.75 30.96
N ILE A 416 -11.64 7.04 30.09
CA ILE A 416 -13.06 7.21 30.45
C ILE A 416 -13.94 6.56 29.41
N ALA A 417 -15.05 5.98 29.85
CA ALA A 417 -16.08 5.40 28.99
C ALA A 417 -17.45 5.94 29.39
N SER A 418 -18.29 6.24 28.39
CA SER A 418 -19.70 6.57 28.61
C SER A 418 -20.46 5.40 29.21
N PRO A 419 -21.62 5.61 29.84
CA PRO A 419 -22.56 4.53 30.09
C PRO A 419 -22.96 3.83 28.76
N PRO A 420 -23.52 2.61 28.82
CA PRO A 420 -24.04 1.95 27.64
C PRO A 420 -25.20 2.74 27.04
N ILE A 421 -25.06 3.14 25.78
CA ILE A 421 -26.03 3.95 25.05
C ILE A 421 -26.84 3.03 24.14
N ALA A 422 -28.17 3.06 24.24
CA ALA A 422 -29.04 2.28 23.38
C ALA A 422 -29.02 2.80 21.94
N VAL A 423 -28.85 1.89 20.98
CA VAL A 423 -28.87 2.18 19.55
C VAL A 423 -29.73 1.14 18.82
N LYS A 424 -30.30 1.54 17.68
CA LYS A 424 -31.02 0.58 16.82
C LYS A 424 -30.00 -0.15 15.95
N PRO A 425 -30.17 -1.45 15.70
CA PRO A 425 -29.32 -2.17 14.77
C PRO A 425 -29.40 -1.61 13.35
N ASP A 426 -28.33 -1.80 12.59
CA ASP A 426 -28.25 -1.47 11.16
C ASP A 426 -28.55 -0.01 10.81
N ARG A 427 -28.08 0.91 11.67
CA ARG A 427 -28.24 2.36 11.49
C ARG A 427 -26.88 3.05 11.48
N ASP A 428 -26.83 4.16 10.77
CA ASP A 428 -25.72 5.08 10.74
C ASP A 428 -25.91 6.12 11.86
N TYR A 429 -24.84 6.37 12.62
CA TYR A 429 -24.81 7.32 13.72
C TYR A 429 -23.57 8.21 13.63
N VAL A 430 -23.64 9.37 14.29
CA VAL A 430 -22.46 10.22 14.52
C VAL A 430 -22.46 10.75 15.96
N PHE A 431 -21.34 10.59 16.65
CA PHE A 431 -21.07 11.37 17.86
C PHE A 431 -20.51 12.73 17.49
N ARG A 432 -20.99 13.77 18.16
CA ARG A 432 -20.47 15.13 18.09
C ARG A 432 -20.01 15.56 19.46
N ILE A 433 -18.74 15.93 19.58
CA ILE A 433 -18.08 16.16 20.86
C ILE A 433 -17.21 17.40 20.73
N PRO A 434 -17.51 18.48 21.45
CA PRO A 434 -16.55 19.57 21.62
C PRO A 434 -15.36 19.05 22.43
N LEU A 435 -14.18 19.02 21.79
CA LEU A 435 -12.97 18.46 22.40
C LEU A 435 -11.77 19.38 22.15
N LYS A 436 -11.01 19.65 23.23
CA LYS A 436 -9.73 20.33 23.19
C LYS A 436 -8.68 19.40 23.76
N LEU A 437 -7.66 19.05 22.99
CA LEU A 437 -6.50 18.31 23.48
C LEU A 437 -5.43 19.31 23.88
N GLU A 438 -5.02 19.31 25.14
CA GLU A 438 -4.01 20.22 25.69
C GLU A 438 -2.61 19.63 25.57
N GLU A 439 -2.47 18.32 25.83
CA GLU A 439 -1.20 17.61 25.77
C GLU A 439 -1.37 16.19 25.23
N GLY A 440 -0.31 15.66 24.64
CA GLY A 440 -0.24 14.27 24.21
C GLY A 440 -1.08 13.94 22.98
N ARG A 441 -1.50 12.69 22.91
CA ARG A 441 -2.29 12.13 21.82
C ARG A 441 -3.37 11.22 22.39
N ALA A 442 -4.61 11.42 21.98
CA ALA A 442 -5.75 10.64 22.44
C ALA A 442 -6.38 9.83 21.31
N LEU A 443 -6.99 8.71 21.67
CA LEU A 443 -7.80 7.88 20.79
C LEU A 443 -9.25 7.92 21.24
N LEU A 444 -10.11 8.51 20.44
CA LEU A 444 -11.55 8.46 20.64
C LEU A 444 -12.13 7.27 19.86
N LYS A 445 -12.84 6.37 20.51
CA LYS A 445 -13.40 5.16 19.88
C LYS A 445 -14.82 4.86 20.32
N VAL A 446 -15.60 4.26 19.44
CA VAL A 446 -16.90 3.67 19.73
C VAL A 446 -16.73 2.16 19.83
N THR A 447 -17.21 1.57 20.91
CA THR A 447 -17.17 0.11 21.14
C THR A 447 -18.58 -0.43 21.31
N GLY A 448 -18.76 -1.74 21.16
CA GLY A 448 -20.01 -2.40 21.54
C GLY A 448 -20.30 -2.22 23.03
N GLY A 449 -21.55 -2.28 23.44
CA GLY A 449 -21.97 -1.99 24.81
C GLY A 449 -21.95 -3.18 25.78
N ASP A 450 -21.53 -4.37 25.35
CA ASP A 450 -21.46 -5.56 26.22
C ASP A 450 -20.20 -5.51 27.11
N PRO A 451 -20.36 -5.41 28.45
CA PRO A 451 -19.25 -5.31 29.37
C PRO A 451 -18.42 -6.61 29.48
N ASN A 452 -18.99 -7.76 29.07
CA ASN A 452 -18.36 -9.06 29.23
C ASN A 452 -17.34 -9.40 28.13
N VAL A 453 -17.21 -8.57 27.09
CA VAL A 453 -16.26 -8.78 26.01
C VAL A 453 -15.02 -7.92 26.21
N THR A 454 -13.98 -8.51 26.76
CA THR A 454 -12.70 -7.86 27.14
C THR A 454 -11.90 -7.27 25.97
N GLN A 455 -12.15 -7.69 24.73
CA GLN A 455 -11.56 -7.14 23.51
C GLN A 455 -12.64 -6.79 22.49
N GLN A 456 -13.41 -5.74 22.77
CA GLN A 456 -14.39 -5.25 21.80
C GLN A 456 -13.67 -4.55 20.64
N GLN A 457 -13.89 -5.04 19.44
CA GLN A 457 -13.44 -4.36 18.24
C GLN A 457 -14.13 -2.99 18.17
N ALA A 458 -13.35 -1.92 17.99
CA ALA A 458 -13.91 -0.60 17.79
C ALA A 458 -14.78 -0.57 16.54
N LEU A 459 -15.99 -0.05 16.66
CA LEU A 459 -16.90 0.21 15.52
C LEU A 459 -16.40 1.40 14.71
N ALA A 460 -15.84 2.41 15.40
CA ALA A 460 -15.14 3.53 14.82
C ALA A 460 -14.04 4.00 15.79
N ALA A 461 -13.00 4.62 15.26
CA ALA A 461 -11.94 5.23 16.05
C ALA A 461 -11.35 6.43 15.31
N SER A 462 -11.00 7.47 16.06
CA SER A 462 -10.30 8.64 15.54
C SER A 462 -9.14 9.00 16.47
N VAL A 463 -7.97 9.25 15.90
CA VAL A 463 -6.80 9.75 16.62
C VAL A 463 -6.89 11.26 16.65
N ILE A 464 -6.69 11.84 17.84
CA ILE A 464 -6.72 13.27 18.07
C ILE A 464 -5.33 13.69 18.52
N ASP A 465 -4.71 14.58 17.76
CA ASP A 465 -3.37 15.11 17.99
C ASP A 465 -3.44 16.60 18.39
N VAL A 466 -2.47 17.00 19.20
CA VAL A 466 -2.19 18.41 19.44
C VAL A 466 -1.62 19.01 18.15
N ALA A 467 -2.12 20.18 17.75
CA ALA A 467 -1.58 20.86 16.58
C ALA A 467 -0.11 21.25 16.82
N GLU A 468 0.78 20.82 15.94
CA GLU A 468 2.21 21.11 16.05
C GLU A 468 2.50 22.61 16.02
N GLY A 469 3.36 23.06 16.93
CA GLY A 469 3.79 24.46 17.01
C GLY A 469 2.80 25.42 17.69
N VAL A 470 1.68 24.92 18.23
CA VAL A 470 0.68 25.72 18.95
C VAL A 470 0.79 25.46 20.45
N ALA A 471 0.92 26.53 21.23
CA ALA A 471 0.98 26.40 22.70
C ALA A 471 -0.31 25.75 23.25
N PRO A 472 -0.26 24.95 24.32
CA PRO A 472 -1.41 24.26 24.90
C PRO A 472 -2.60 25.19 25.22
N SER A 473 -2.31 26.40 25.68
CA SER A 473 -3.30 27.43 25.96
C SER A 473 -4.01 27.97 24.74
N ALA A 474 -3.34 27.97 23.58
CA ALA A 474 -3.83 28.50 22.31
C ALA A 474 -4.54 27.43 21.44
N GLN A 475 -4.60 26.15 21.87
CA GLN A 475 -5.34 25.10 21.18
C GLN A 475 -6.85 25.44 21.17
N ALA A 476 -7.44 25.45 19.99
CA ALA A 476 -8.86 25.75 19.85
C ALA A 476 -9.74 24.54 20.26
N LEU A 477 -10.89 24.82 20.85
CA LEU A 477 -11.95 23.83 21.00
C LEU A 477 -12.46 23.40 19.62
N LYS A 478 -12.32 22.11 19.29
CA LYS A 478 -12.78 21.56 18.00
C LYS A 478 -14.02 20.69 18.21
N ARG A 479 -14.97 20.77 17.32
CA ARG A 479 -16.07 19.81 17.23
C ARG A 479 -15.55 18.56 16.54
N VAL A 480 -15.37 17.49 17.31
CA VAL A 480 -14.97 16.17 16.77
C VAL A 480 -16.22 15.42 16.35
N GLU A 481 -16.27 14.95 15.13
CA GLU A 481 -17.30 14.07 14.60
C GLU A 481 -16.75 12.67 14.47
N LEU A 482 -17.45 11.69 15.09
CA LEU A 482 -17.07 10.27 15.05
C LEU A 482 -18.23 9.46 14.48
N PRO A 483 -18.30 9.26 13.16
CA PRO A 483 -19.33 8.48 12.52
C PRO A 483 -19.09 6.98 12.73
N PHE A 484 -20.16 6.21 12.92
CA PHE A 484 -20.10 4.75 13.01
C PHE A 484 -21.41 4.10 12.53
N VAL A 485 -21.29 2.84 12.15
CA VAL A 485 -22.43 1.96 11.85
C VAL A 485 -22.68 1.07 13.06
N SER A 486 -23.92 1.03 13.55
CA SER A 486 -24.25 0.21 14.71
C SER A 486 -24.11 -1.29 14.46
N GLY A 487 -24.24 -1.74 13.20
CA GLY A 487 -24.24 -3.17 12.86
C GLY A 487 -25.31 -3.91 13.65
N ASN A 488 -24.98 -5.03 14.26
CA ASN A 488 -25.88 -5.82 15.10
C ASN A 488 -25.93 -5.33 16.57
N GLN A 489 -25.25 -4.22 16.91
CA GLN A 489 -25.20 -3.74 18.29
C GLN A 489 -26.53 -3.12 18.69
N LYS A 490 -26.97 -3.44 19.89
CA LYS A 490 -28.12 -2.79 20.54
C LYS A 490 -27.68 -1.72 21.54
N LYS A 491 -26.43 -1.75 21.92
CA LYS A 491 -25.79 -0.78 22.83
C LYS A 491 -24.37 -0.48 22.36
N VAL A 492 -23.94 0.75 22.53
CA VAL A 492 -22.56 1.21 22.25
C VAL A 492 -22.03 2.01 23.41
N ARG A 493 -20.72 2.20 23.48
CA ARG A 493 -20.02 3.11 24.40
C ARG A 493 -19.05 3.99 23.65
N LEU A 494 -18.98 5.23 24.03
CA LEU A 494 -17.91 6.14 23.62
C LEU A 494 -16.77 6.02 24.63
N VAL A 495 -15.55 5.85 24.16
CA VAL A 495 -14.36 5.66 25.00
C VAL A 495 -13.27 6.61 24.56
N LEU A 496 -12.71 7.38 25.49
CA LEU A 496 -11.43 8.08 25.33
C LEU A 496 -10.31 7.17 25.86
N ALA A 497 -9.31 6.92 25.05
CA ALA A 497 -8.18 6.05 25.37
C ALA A 497 -6.84 6.71 25.02
N ASN A 498 -5.77 6.18 25.60
CA ASN A 498 -4.41 6.58 25.23
C ASN A 498 -4.04 6.04 23.86
N ASN A 499 -3.17 6.76 23.15
CA ASN A 499 -2.54 6.28 21.93
C ASN A 499 -1.06 5.94 22.21
N ALA A 500 -0.67 4.69 21.93
CA ALA A 500 0.67 4.16 22.25
C ALA A 500 1.84 4.85 21.54
N SER A 501 1.58 5.62 20.49
CA SER A 501 2.64 6.30 19.74
C SER A 501 3.08 7.63 20.37
N ALA A 502 2.47 8.04 21.48
CA ALA A 502 2.83 9.30 22.16
C ALA A 502 3.66 9.06 23.44
N PRO A 503 4.73 9.83 23.64
CA PRO A 503 5.53 9.73 24.87
C PRO A 503 4.87 10.37 26.11
N LEU A 504 3.80 11.15 25.92
CA LEU A 504 3.12 11.90 26.96
C LEU A 504 1.70 11.38 27.19
N ARG A 505 1.25 11.44 28.46
CA ARG A 505 -0.14 11.18 28.83
C ARG A 505 -1.06 12.23 28.20
N PRO A 506 -2.25 11.86 27.69
CA PRO A 506 -3.16 12.83 27.11
C PRO A 506 -3.81 13.70 28.20
N VAL A 507 -3.88 14.99 27.93
CA VAL A 507 -4.70 15.93 28.70
C VAL A 507 -5.74 16.52 27.77
N ALA A 508 -7.02 16.22 28.03
CA ALA A 508 -8.11 16.62 27.15
C ALA A 508 -9.21 17.33 27.95
N ARG A 509 -9.87 18.32 27.33
CA ARG A 509 -11.14 18.90 27.82
C ARG A 509 -12.25 18.49 26.86
N MET A 510 -13.32 17.98 27.38
CA MET A 510 -14.46 17.46 26.65
C MET A 510 -15.76 18.14 27.13
N GLY A 511 -16.51 18.68 26.18
CA GLY A 511 -17.80 19.30 26.42
C GLY A 511 -18.96 18.32 26.38
N THR A 512 -20.16 18.84 26.15
CA THR A 512 -21.39 18.03 26.01
C THR A 512 -21.28 17.06 24.83
N ILE A 513 -21.57 15.79 25.09
CA ILE A 513 -21.53 14.73 24.09
C ILE A 513 -22.94 14.55 23.51
N GLU A 514 -23.04 14.55 22.21
CA GLU A 514 -24.29 14.37 21.48
C GLU A 514 -24.17 13.19 20.52
N LEU A 515 -25.21 12.35 20.45
CA LEU A 515 -25.34 11.25 19.50
C LEU A 515 -26.54 11.51 18.57
N TYR A 516 -26.30 11.45 17.27
CA TYR A 516 -27.33 11.62 16.25
C TYR A 516 -27.51 10.33 15.46
N GLU A 517 -28.77 9.96 15.20
CA GLU A 517 -29.13 8.88 14.26
C GLU A 517 -29.30 9.49 12.88
N LEU A 518 -28.40 9.15 11.93
CA LEU A 518 -28.40 9.69 10.58
C LEU A 518 -29.40 8.98 9.65
N GLY A 519 -29.73 7.73 9.95
CA GLY A 519 -30.66 6.94 9.14
C GLY A 519 -30.27 5.46 9.00
N PRO A 520 -30.97 4.70 8.15
CA PRO A 520 -30.65 3.30 7.91
C PRO A 520 -29.33 3.14 7.15
N SER A 521 -28.51 2.16 7.53
CA SER A 521 -27.30 1.80 6.79
C SER A 521 -27.66 1.17 5.44
N THR A 522 -27.05 1.67 4.36
CA THR A 522 -27.46 1.33 2.97
C THR A 522 -26.79 0.09 2.41
N TYR A 523 -25.60 -0.30 2.89
CA TYR A 523 -24.78 -1.37 2.30
C TYR A 523 -24.74 -2.66 3.15
N GLN A 524 -25.81 -2.96 3.89
CA GLN A 524 -25.88 -4.16 4.74
C GLN A 524 -25.68 -5.47 3.98
N TRP A 525 -26.13 -5.54 2.74
CA TRP A 525 -25.96 -6.71 1.86
C TRP A 525 -24.47 -7.05 1.62
N THR A 526 -23.55 -6.09 1.81
CA THR A 526 -22.10 -6.32 1.66
C THR A 526 -21.49 -7.01 2.87
N ARG A 527 -22.17 -7.13 4.01
CA ARG A 527 -21.66 -7.71 5.27
C ARG A 527 -21.10 -9.12 5.08
N VAL A 528 -21.84 -10.02 4.42
CA VAL A 528 -21.39 -11.39 4.20
C VAL A 528 -20.13 -11.44 3.31
N PRO A 529 -20.11 -10.84 2.10
CA PRO A 529 -18.89 -10.75 1.30
C PRO A 529 -17.71 -10.12 2.05
N ARG A 530 -17.94 -9.05 2.83
CA ARG A 530 -16.90 -8.38 3.63
C ARG A 530 -16.28 -9.32 4.65
N LEU A 531 -17.09 -10.04 5.43
CA LEU A 531 -16.61 -11.00 6.43
C LEU A 531 -15.82 -12.14 5.78
N MET A 532 -16.28 -12.67 4.65
CA MET A 532 -15.58 -13.72 3.90
C MET A 532 -14.20 -13.22 3.42
N ILE A 533 -14.15 -12.08 2.76
CA ILE A 533 -12.92 -11.49 2.25
C ILE A 533 -11.98 -11.15 3.40
N ARG A 534 -12.46 -10.50 4.46
CA ARG A 534 -11.67 -10.15 5.64
C ARG A 534 -11.02 -11.38 6.29
N ASN A 535 -11.76 -12.48 6.43
CA ASN A 535 -11.22 -13.72 6.99
C ASN A 535 -10.12 -14.32 6.10
N LEU A 536 -10.30 -14.30 4.77
CA LEU A 536 -9.26 -14.71 3.83
C LEU A 536 -8.04 -13.78 3.88
N GLN A 537 -8.25 -12.48 4.01
CA GLN A 537 -7.16 -11.50 4.10
C GLN A 537 -6.29 -11.66 5.36
N ARG A 538 -6.82 -12.23 6.45
CA ARG A 538 -6.04 -12.52 7.68
C ARG A 538 -4.87 -13.47 7.45
N PHE A 539 -4.89 -14.26 6.39
CA PHE A 539 -3.79 -15.16 6.03
C PHE A 539 -2.64 -14.45 5.29
N PHE A 540 -2.82 -13.19 4.84
CA PHE A 540 -1.76 -12.43 4.16
C PHE A 540 -0.79 -11.80 5.17
N LEU A 541 -0.14 -12.63 5.96
CA LEU A 541 0.91 -12.25 6.90
C LEU A 541 2.26 -12.75 6.41
N THR A 542 3.33 -12.05 6.75
CA THR A 542 4.71 -12.47 6.43
C THR A 542 4.97 -13.89 6.91
N ALA A 543 4.46 -14.25 8.10
CA ALA A 543 4.63 -15.58 8.70
C ALA A 543 4.05 -16.72 7.83
N TRP A 544 3.06 -16.46 6.99
CA TRP A 544 2.48 -17.42 6.07
C TRP A 544 3.00 -17.28 4.65
N MET A 545 2.96 -16.06 4.12
CA MET A 545 3.25 -15.80 2.70
C MET A 545 4.72 -16.03 2.36
N LEU A 546 5.67 -15.70 3.26
CA LEU A 546 7.10 -15.88 2.97
C LEU A 546 7.51 -17.34 2.93
N PRO A 547 7.14 -18.21 3.90
CA PRO A 547 7.37 -19.66 3.78
C PRO A 547 6.73 -20.28 2.55
N LEU A 548 5.46 -19.93 2.22
CA LEU A 548 4.78 -20.43 1.01
C LEU A 548 5.57 -20.06 -0.26
N THR A 549 6.10 -18.85 -0.32
CA THR A 549 6.94 -18.38 -1.43
C THR A 549 8.23 -19.17 -1.52
N ILE A 550 8.95 -19.35 -0.40
CA ILE A 550 10.21 -20.09 -0.36
C ILE A 550 10.01 -21.55 -0.78
N PHE A 551 9.00 -22.22 -0.24
CA PHE A 551 8.69 -23.60 -0.62
C PHE A 551 8.29 -23.71 -2.09
N GLY A 552 7.54 -22.75 -2.64
CA GLY A 552 7.22 -22.69 -4.07
C GLY A 552 8.48 -22.59 -4.93
N ILE A 553 9.44 -21.74 -4.56
CA ILE A 553 10.75 -21.64 -5.23
C ILE A 553 11.50 -22.97 -5.16
N VAL A 554 11.58 -23.58 -3.98
CA VAL A 554 12.27 -24.87 -3.77
C VAL A 554 11.65 -25.97 -4.65
N ILE A 555 10.33 -26.05 -4.73
CA ILE A 555 9.63 -27.00 -5.61
C ILE A 555 10.05 -26.79 -7.05
N LEU A 556 9.98 -25.56 -7.57
CA LEU A 556 10.35 -25.25 -8.96
C LEU A 556 11.83 -25.60 -9.26
N LEU A 557 12.73 -25.37 -8.31
CA LEU A 557 14.14 -25.76 -8.44
C LEU A 557 14.30 -27.28 -8.46
N ARG A 558 13.55 -28.01 -7.61
CA ARG A 558 13.58 -29.49 -7.55
C ARG A 558 13.07 -30.13 -8.85
N VAL A 559 12.04 -29.55 -9.48
CA VAL A 559 11.53 -29.98 -10.79
C VAL A 559 12.33 -29.40 -11.97
N LYS A 560 13.52 -28.86 -11.72
CA LYS A 560 14.46 -28.32 -12.73
C LYS A 560 13.91 -27.16 -13.58
N ARG A 561 12.91 -26.41 -13.09
CA ARG A 561 12.36 -25.21 -13.75
C ARG A 561 13.19 -23.95 -13.42
N ARG A 562 14.52 -24.03 -13.52
CA ARG A 562 15.46 -22.98 -13.15
C ARG A 562 15.25 -21.68 -13.93
N HIS A 563 14.93 -21.77 -15.25
CA HIS A 563 14.64 -20.60 -16.08
C HIS A 563 13.37 -19.85 -15.62
N THR A 564 12.33 -20.60 -15.24
CA THR A 564 11.09 -20.01 -14.68
C THR A 564 11.39 -19.27 -13.37
N VAL A 565 12.14 -19.90 -12.45
CA VAL A 565 12.54 -19.28 -11.18
C VAL A 565 13.37 -18.02 -11.41
N PHE A 566 14.39 -18.09 -12.27
CA PHE A 566 15.25 -16.94 -12.59
C PHE A 566 14.46 -15.78 -13.17
N LEU A 567 13.56 -16.07 -14.13
CA LEU A 567 12.74 -15.05 -14.75
C LEU A 567 11.78 -14.38 -13.76
N LEU A 568 11.07 -15.16 -12.92
CA LEU A 568 10.13 -14.62 -11.96
C LEU A 568 10.84 -13.91 -10.79
N LEU A 569 12.07 -14.30 -10.44
CA LEU A 569 12.87 -13.62 -9.43
C LEU A 569 13.59 -12.38 -9.96
N SER A 570 13.72 -12.19 -11.29
CA SER A 570 14.49 -11.07 -11.84
C SER A 570 13.99 -9.70 -11.35
N VAL A 571 12.68 -9.47 -11.34
CA VAL A 571 12.09 -8.21 -10.83
C VAL A 571 12.25 -8.09 -9.31
N PRO A 572 11.89 -9.08 -8.47
CA PRO A 572 12.19 -9.04 -7.03
C PRO A 572 13.66 -8.77 -6.71
N LEU A 573 14.59 -9.45 -7.37
CA LEU A 573 16.03 -9.27 -7.16
C LEU A 573 16.48 -7.85 -7.48
N TYR A 574 15.99 -7.26 -8.57
CA TYR A 574 16.26 -5.88 -8.90
C TYR A 574 15.86 -4.94 -7.76
N TYR A 575 14.61 -5.02 -7.31
CA TYR A 575 14.13 -4.15 -6.23
C TYR A 575 14.87 -4.40 -4.92
N LEU A 576 15.19 -5.63 -4.57
CA LEU A 576 15.98 -5.96 -3.38
C LEU A 576 17.41 -5.42 -3.46
N LEU A 577 18.03 -5.38 -4.65
CA LEU A 577 19.38 -4.85 -4.82
C LEU A 577 19.38 -3.32 -4.87
N VAL A 578 18.58 -2.71 -5.74
CA VAL A 578 18.62 -1.27 -6.00
C VAL A 578 17.93 -0.49 -4.89
N GLN A 579 16.73 -0.92 -4.50
CA GLN A 579 15.94 -0.18 -3.53
C GLN A 579 16.51 -0.30 -2.10
N SER A 580 17.23 -1.39 -1.79
CA SER A 580 17.90 -1.52 -0.49
C SER A 580 19.01 -0.50 -0.24
N ALA A 581 19.57 0.10 -1.31
CA ALA A 581 20.57 1.16 -1.20
C ALA A 581 19.98 2.54 -0.87
N LEU A 582 18.68 2.73 -1.07
CA LEU A 582 17.97 4.01 -0.95
C LEU A 582 16.99 3.98 0.23
N HIS A 583 16.52 5.13 0.68
CA HIS A 583 15.35 5.19 1.55
C HIS A 583 14.19 4.44 0.91
N THR A 584 13.56 3.56 1.67
CA THR A 584 12.57 2.63 1.11
C THR A 584 11.34 2.57 1.98
N GLU A 585 10.26 3.08 1.46
CA GLU A 585 8.93 2.75 1.94
C GLU A 585 8.44 1.46 1.27
N ARG A 586 7.57 0.71 1.95
CA ARG A 586 7.09 -0.59 1.44
C ARG A 586 6.31 -0.47 0.13
N ARG A 587 5.65 0.67 -0.12
CA ARG A 587 5.01 0.94 -1.41
C ARG A 587 5.98 0.96 -2.60
N TYR A 588 7.26 1.33 -2.36
CA TYR A 588 8.27 1.37 -3.44
C TYR A 588 8.68 -0.02 -3.93
N VAL A 589 8.48 -1.03 -3.12
CA VAL A 589 8.83 -2.43 -3.41
C VAL A 589 7.60 -3.32 -3.60
N ILE A 590 6.41 -2.76 -3.72
CA ILE A 590 5.16 -3.51 -3.85
C ILE A 590 5.19 -4.51 -5.02
N ALA A 591 5.93 -4.20 -6.08
CA ALA A 591 6.10 -5.09 -7.22
C ALA A 591 6.66 -6.48 -6.81
N ILE A 592 7.53 -6.57 -5.80
CA ILE A 592 8.09 -7.83 -5.30
C ILE A 592 6.97 -8.80 -4.91
N HIS A 593 5.95 -8.31 -4.23
CA HIS A 593 4.90 -9.14 -3.64
C HIS A 593 3.98 -9.76 -4.67
N TYR A 594 3.81 -9.16 -5.87
CA TYR A 594 3.10 -9.79 -6.99
C TYR A 594 3.79 -11.07 -7.47
N PHE A 595 5.12 -11.09 -7.50
CA PHE A 595 5.88 -12.29 -7.85
C PHE A 595 5.85 -13.33 -6.72
N PHE A 596 5.79 -12.89 -5.46
CA PHE A 596 5.67 -13.80 -4.33
C PHE A 596 4.35 -14.56 -4.34
N THR A 597 3.24 -13.95 -4.76
CA THR A 597 1.97 -14.68 -4.93
C THR A 597 2.06 -15.78 -5.99
N MET A 598 2.88 -15.59 -7.05
CA MET A 598 3.10 -16.61 -8.08
C MET A 598 3.80 -17.86 -7.50
N PHE A 599 4.85 -17.66 -6.69
CA PHE A 599 5.55 -18.76 -6.04
C PHE A 599 4.71 -19.43 -4.94
N ALA A 600 4.02 -18.64 -4.12
CA ALA A 600 3.13 -19.16 -3.08
C ALA A 600 2.03 -20.06 -3.67
N ALA A 601 1.50 -19.69 -4.84
CA ALA A 601 0.51 -20.49 -5.55
C ALA A 601 1.02 -21.88 -5.95
N VAL A 602 2.32 -22.03 -6.26
CA VAL A 602 2.92 -23.33 -6.57
C VAL A 602 2.83 -24.28 -5.37
N PHE A 603 3.21 -23.79 -4.20
CA PHE A 603 3.16 -24.61 -2.98
C PHE A 603 1.72 -24.91 -2.54
N LEU A 604 0.84 -23.92 -2.60
CA LEU A 604 -0.58 -24.11 -2.29
C LEU A 604 -1.25 -25.12 -3.23
N TRP A 605 -0.92 -25.11 -4.50
CA TRP A 605 -1.41 -26.12 -5.45
C TRP A 605 -1.03 -27.54 -5.03
N MET A 606 0.20 -27.72 -4.57
CA MET A 606 0.66 -29.00 -4.01
C MET A 606 -0.11 -29.37 -2.74
N LEU A 607 -0.32 -28.44 -1.83
CA LEU A 607 -1.09 -28.68 -0.60
C LEU A 607 -2.54 -29.07 -0.87
N VAL A 608 -3.24 -28.33 -1.73
CA VAL A 608 -4.64 -28.63 -2.11
C VAL A 608 -4.76 -30.04 -2.69
N GLY A 609 -3.80 -30.45 -3.48
CA GLY A 609 -3.77 -31.79 -4.02
C GLY A 609 -3.58 -32.87 -2.93
N LEU A 610 -2.71 -32.64 -1.94
CA LEU A 610 -2.52 -33.56 -0.81
C LEU A 610 -3.77 -33.71 0.04
N VAL A 611 -4.42 -32.57 0.37
CA VAL A 611 -5.68 -32.58 1.16
C VAL A 611 -6.78 -33.31 0.41
N ARG A 612 -6.96 -33.07 -0.88
CA ARG A 612 -7.97 -33.77 -1.69
C ARG A 612 -7.74 -35.28 -1.68
N GLN A 613 -6.51 -35.73 -1.77
CA GLN A 613 -6.18 -37.15 -1.73
C GLN A 613 -6.45 -37.78 -0.37
N ALA A 614 -6.12 -37.08 0.73
CA ALA A 614 -6.40 -37.54 2.07
C ALA A 614 -7.91 -37.70 2.31
N PHE A 615 -8.72 -36.74 1.85
CA PHE A 615 -10.17 -36.75 1.96
C PHE A 615 -10.81 -37.92 1.17
N TRP A 616 -10.36 -38.17 -0.07
CA TRP A 616 -10.86 -39.29 -0.88
C TRP A 616 -10.53 -40.66 -0.29
N ARG A 617 -9.50 -40.77 0.56
CA ARG A 617 -9.18 -41.99 1.27
C ARG A 617 -10.14 -42.30 2.41
N SER A 618 -10.47 -41.24 3.21
CA SER A 618 -11.39 -41.43 4.35
C SER A 618 -12.81 -41.82 3.92
N THR A 619 -13.20 -41.46 2.67
CA THR A 619 -14.53 -41.80 2.13
C THR A 619 -14.55 -43.16 1.40
N ARG A 620 -13.42 -43.83 1.16
CA ARG A 620 -13.33 -45.11 0.41
C ARG A 620 -12.86 -46.28 1.22
N GLU A 621 -12.46 -46.11 2.48
CA GLU A 621 -12.27 -47.25 3.38
C GLU A 621 -13.67 -47.58 3.95
N PRO A 622 -14.34 -48.69 3.46
CA PRO A 622 -15.50 -49.23 4.17
C PRO A 622 -14.99 -49.73 5.53
N ALA A 623 -15.78 -49.46 6.56
CA ALA A 623 -15.62 -50.09 7.86
C ALA A 623 -15.64 -51.60 7.67
N ASN A 624 -14.46 -52.23 7.46
CA ASN A 624 -14.26 -53.62 7.68
C ASN A 624 -13.87 -53.76 9.16
N ASN A 625 -14.84 -53.95 9.98
CA ASN A 625 -14.79 -54.63 11.26
C ASN A 625 -15.88 -55.66 11.33
#